data_ab9cce7b2c558c506683f57e81327cc0
#
_entry.id   ab9cce7b2c558c506683f57e81327cc0
#
_cell.length_a   1.000
_cell.length_b   1.000
_cell.length_c   1.000
_cell.angle_alpha   90.00
_cell.angle_beta   90.00
_cell.angle_gamma   90.00
#
_symmetry.space_group_name_H-M   'P 1'
#
loop_
_entity.id
_entity.type
_entity.pdbx_description
1 polymer ?
#
loop_
_entity_poly.entity_id
_entity_poly.type
_entity_poly.pdbx_seq_one_letter_code
_entity_poly.pdbx_strand_id
1 'polypeptide(L)'
;MPHDAEAHYCGLPDIYRGEDVPLSNIHHITWDDIDGKTPFRENKELQKQLLKLMKKYPYMAHNAAFEDSWFKIHLDGYAEARRAGKIIVIDSRQICRSLDADVRSLPRESAPAALENWARRRGTLAADANEQHLGLDDTDLMLRTVQAEFNLKNLFAK
;
A
#
# COMPACT_ATOMS: atom_id res chain seq x y z
N MET A 1 -8.14 -11.62 8.51
CA MET A 1 -8.13 -10.29 9.16
C MET A 1 -6.77 -10.06 9.78
N PRO A 2 -6.11 -8.96 9.53
CA PRO A 2 -4.92 -8.62 10.29
C PRO A 2 -5.32 -8.43 11.76
N HIS A 3 -4.64 -9.12 12.67
CA HIS A 3 -4.92 -9.00 14.09
C HIS A 3 -4.33 -7.72 14.69
N ASP A 4 -3.32 -7.16 14.03
CA ASP A 4 -2.64 -5.93 14.43
C ASP A 4 -2.60 -4.98 13.24
N ALA A 5 -3.30 -3.85 13.36
CA ALA A 5 -3.33 -2.80 12.36
C ALA A 5 -2.93 -1.47 13.02
N GLU A 6 -1.92 -0.83 12.49
CA GLU A 6 -1.44 0.47 12.97
C GLU A 6 -1.32 1.45 11.82
N ALA A 7 -1.74 2.69 12.04
CA ALA A 7 -1.48 3.83 11.15
C ALA A 7 -0.56 4.81 11.86
N HIS A 8 0.48 5.23 11.17
CA HIS A 8 1.41 6.23 11.66
C HIS A 8 1.33 7.49 10.80
N TYR A 9 0.88 8.58 11.39
CA TYR A 9 0.92 9.88 10.75
C TYR A 9 2.27 10.52 10.99
N CYS A 10 2.94 10.92 9.90
CA CYS A 10 4.21 11.65 9.95
C CYS A 10 3.99 13.10 9.55
N GLY A 11 4.75 14.00 10.16
CA GLY A 11 4.74 15.40 9.79
C GLY A 11 5.39 15.66 8.43
N LEU A 12 5.15 16.83 7.90
CA LEU A 12 5.87 17.37 6.74
C LEU A 12 6.90 18.40 7.20
N PRO A 13 8.00 18.57 6.46
CA PRO A 13 8.94 19.66 6.69
C PRO A 13 8.25 21.04 6.59
N ASP A 14 8.69 21.99 7.40
CA ASP A 14 8.11 23.34 7.47
C ASP A 14 8.10 24.11 6.14
N ILE A 15 8.95 23.72 5.20
CA ILE A 15 8.98 24.31 3.85
C ILE A 15 7.63 24.21 3.12
N TYR A 16 6.80 23.24 3.50
CA TYR A 16 5.45 23.06 2.92
C TYR A 16 4.36 23.86 3.63
N ARG A 17 4.67 24.54 4.75
CA ARG A 17 3.69 25.37 5.46
C ARG A 17 3.29 26.58 4.62
N GLY A 18 1.99 26.86 4.60
CA GLY A 18 1.39 27.93 3.80
C GLY A 18 0.69 27.42 2.52
N GLU A 19 0.82 26.15 2.23
CA GLU A 19 0.09 25.46 1.16
C GLU A 19 -0.72 24.31 1.76
N ASP A 20 -1.68 23.79 1.00
CA ASP A 20 -2.37 22.55 1.39
C ASP A 20 -1.39 21.38 1.45
N VAL A 21 -1.69 20.40 2.30
CA VAL A 21 -0.94 19.15 2.30
C VAL A 21 -0.99 18.55 0.89
N PRO A 22 0.16 18.22 0.27
CA PRO A 22 0.19 17.68 -1.08
C PRO A 22 -0.77 16.49 -1.25
N LEU A 23 -1.59 16.51 -2.29
CA LEU A 23 -2.59 15.48 -2.59
C LEU A 23 -3.72 15.33 -1.55
N SER A 24 -3.95 16.34 -0.71
CA SER A 24 -5.03 16.34 0.29
C SER A 24 -6.42 16.13 -0.31
N ASN A 25 -6.62 16.50 -1.56
CA ASN A 25 -7.84 16.22 -2.32
C ASN A 25 -8.06 14.72 -2.62
N ILE A 26 -7.04 13.89 -2.46
CA ILE A 26 -7.12 12.44 -2.66
C ILE A 26 -7.21 11.71 -1.32
N HIS A 27 -6.24 11.93 -0.42
CA HIS A 27 -6.13 11.19 0.84
C HIS A 27 -6.78 11.93 2.04
N HIS A 28 -7.27 13.14 1.85
CA HIS A 28 -7.97 13.97 2.86
C HIS A 28 -7.18 14.28 4.14
N ILE A 29 -5.87 14.02 4.15
CA ILE A 29 -4.99 14.39 5.27
C ILE A 29 -4.74 15.88 5.23
N THR A 30 -4.96 16.54 6.37
CA THR A 30 -4.80 17.99 6.54
C THR A 30 -3.64 18.29 7.48
N TRP A 31 -3.29 19.57 7.59
CA TRP A 31 -2.29 20.00 8.57
C TRP A 31 -2.69 19.68 10.01
N ASP A 32 -3.99 19.71 10.35
CA ASP A 32 -4.47 19.36 11.69
C ASP A 32 -4.16 17.89 12.05
N ASP A 33 -4.14 16.99 11.05
CA ASP A 33 -3.84 15.58 11.26
C ASP A 33 -2.37 15.33 11.54
N ILE A 34 -1.47 16.17 11.03
CA ILE A 34 -0.02 15.96 11.05
C ILE A 34 0.75 17.03 11.81
N ASP A 35 0.08 18.06 12.33
CA ASP A 35 0.75 19.12 13.09
C ASP A 35 1.42 18.55 14.35
N GLY A 36 2.62 19.03 14.62
CA GLY A 36 3.44 18.52 15.73
C GLY A 36 3.95 17.07 15.56
N LYS A 37 3.65 16.40 14.46
CA LYS A 37 4.20 15.07 14.17
C LYS A 37 5.60 15.19 13.59
N THR A 38 6.46 14.25 13.96
CA THR A 38 7.83 14.17 13.43
C THR A 38 7.80 13.74 11.95
N PRO A 39 8.49 14.42 11.04
CA PRO A 39 8.66 13.96 9.67
C PRO A 39 9.28 12.54 9.62
N PHE A 40 8.87 11.74 8.63
CA PHE A 40 9.31 10.34 8.54
C PHE A 40 10.83 10.19 8.56
N ARG A 41 11.56 11.04 7.83
CA ARG A 41 13.05 10.99 7.77
C ARG A 41 13.73 11.26 9.10
N GLU A 42 13.08 11.96 9.99
CA GLU A 42 13.57 12.30 11.33
C GLU A 42 13.13 11.29 12.39
N ASN A 43 12.07 10.54 12.13
CA ASN A 43 11.53 9.54 13.05
C ASN A 43 12.32 8.22 12.98
N LYS A 44 13.51 8.23 13.59
CA LYS A 44 14.44 7.08 13.55
C LYS A 44 13.91 5.84 14.25
N GLU A 45 13.06 5.99 15.25
CA GLU A 45 12.45 4.86 15.94
C GLU A 45 11.44 4.14 15.03
N LEU A 46 10.54 4.88 14.38
CA LEU A 46 9.60 4.33 13.41
C LEU A 46 10.34 3.63 12.25
N GLN A 47 11.37 4.28 11.70
CA GLN A 47 12.18 3.69 10.62
C GLN A 47 12.82 2.36 11.05
N LYS A 48 13.38 2.30 12.25
CA LYS A 48 13.99 1.08 12.79
C LYS A 48 12.97 -0.05 12.96
N GLN A 49 11.78 0.28 13.48
CA GLN A 49 10.68 -0.68 13.63
C GLN A 49 10.21 -1.22 12.27
N LEU A 50 9.98 -0.35 11.30
CA LEU A 50 9.59 -0.75 9.95
C LEU A 50 10.64 -1.62 9.27
N LEU A 51 11.91 -1.22 9.32
CA LEU A 51 12.98 -2.00 8.70
C LEU A 51 13.13 -3.38 9.34
N LYS A 52 12.98 -3.48 10.66
CA LYS A 52 12.97 -4.76 11.38
C LYS A 52 11.81 -5.64 10.94
N LEU A 53 10.62 -5.06 10.80
CA LEU A 53 9.42 -5.77 10.36
C LEU A 53 9.56 -6.30 8.92
N MET A 54 10.03 -5.45 8.01
CA MET A 54 10.25 -5.80 6.59
C MET A 54 11.35 -6.85 6.39
N LYS A 55 12.34 -6.91 7.28
CA LYS A 55 13.35 -7.98 7.25
C LYS A 55 12.82 -9.31 7.79
N LYS A 56 11.80 -9.26 8.62
CA LYS A 56 11.20 -10.45 9.25
C LYS A 56 10.11 -11.07 8.38
N TYR A 57 9.32 -10.22 7.70
CA TYR A 57 8.18 -10.61 6.90
C TYR A 57 8.22 -9.94 5.53
N PRO A 58 7.76 -10.61 4.46
CA PRO A 58 7.47 -9.93 3.21
C PRO A 58 6.45 -8.81 3.44
N TYR A 59 6.60 -7.68 2.75
CA TYR A 59 5.54 -6.69 2.70
C TYR A 59 4.85 -6.70 1.34
N MET A 60 3.57 -6.34 1.34
CA MET A 60 2.74 -6.27 0.15
C MET A 60 2.23 -4.85 -0.04
N ALA A 61 2.24 -4.39 -1.29
CA ALA A 61 1.59 -3.16 -1.70
C ALA A 61 0.95 -3.33 -3.09
N HIS A 62 -0.02 -2.48 -3.42
CA HIS A 62 -0.62 -2.47 -4.75
C HIS A 62 0.14 -1.48 -5.64
N ASN A 63 0.82 -1.99 -6.66
CA ASN A 63 1.84 -1.24 -7.44
C ASN A 63 3.10 -0.94 -6.60
N ALA A 64 3.63 -1.97 -5.96
CA ALA A 64 4.70 -1.90 -4.96
C ALA A 64 6.01 -1.24 -5.43
N ALA A 65 6.17 -1.01 -6.73
CA ALA A 65 7.31 -0.26 -7.27
C ALA A 65 7.36 1.19 -6.72
N PHE A 66 6.21 1.77 -6.40
CA PHE A 66 6.13 3.10 -5.80
C PHE A 66 6.70 3.07 -4.38
N GLU A 67 6.21 2.17 -3.52
CA GLU A 67 6.68 2.01 -2.14
C GLU A 67 8.15 1.59 -2.09
N ASP A 68 8.57 0.65 -2.93
CA ASP A 68 9.97 0.19 -3.00
C ASP A 68 10.91 1.36 -3.34
N SER A 69 10.53 2.20 -4.29
CA SER A 69 11.29 3.38 -4.68
C SER A 69 11.33 4.43 -3.56
N TRP A 70 10.20 4.66 -2.92
CA TRP A 70 10.09 5.61 -1.83
C TRP A 70 10.93 5.19 -0.62
N PHE A 71 10.86 3.92 -0.22
CA PHE A 71 11.65 3.38 0.88
C PHE A 71 13.15 3.39 0.61
N LYS A 72 13.58 3.19 -0.64
CA LYS A 72 15.00 3.30 -1.02
C LYS A 72 15.56 4.69 -0.76
N ILE A 73 14.74 5.72 -0.87
CA ILE A 73 15.15 7.12 -0.69
C ILE A 73 15.02 7.55 0.78
N HIS A 74 13.97 7.10 1.48
CA HIS A 74 13.57 7.71 2.75
C HIS A 74 13.78 6.83 3.98
N LEU A 75 13.94 5.51 3.81
CA LEU A 75 14.11 4.57 4.92
C LEU A 75 15.56 4.12 5.02
N ASP A 76 16.25 4.57 6.08
CA ASP A 76 17.65 4.25 6.30
C ASP A 76 17.89 2.72 6.35
N GLY A 77 18.88 2.24 5.59
CA GLY A 77 19.24 0.83 5.53
C GLY A 77 18.36 -0.04 4.64
N TYR A 78 17.27 0.51 4.07
CA TYR A 78 16.37 -0.26 3.21
C TYR A 78 17.04 -0.70 1.91
N ALA A 79 17.72 0.22 1.21
CA ALA A 79 18.35 -0.07 -0.08
C ALA A 79 19.40 -1.19 0.01
N GLU A 80 20.21 -1.20 1.07
CA GLU A 80 21.21 -2.24 1.34
C GLU A 80 20.53 -3.58 1.64
N ALA A 81 19.48 -3.57 2.48
CA ALA A 81 18.75 -4.78 2.83
C ALA A 81 18.02 -5.38 1.62
N ARG A 82 17.48 -4.54 0.73
CA ARG A 82 16.86 -4.96 -0.52
C ARG A 82 17.87 -5.63 -1.46
N ARG A 83 19.03 -4.99 -1.68
CA ARG A 83 20.11 -5.57 -2.51
C ARG A 83 20.65 -6.87 -1.95
N ALA A 84 20.70 -7.00 -0.63
CA ALA A 84 21.13 -8.23 0.05
C ALA A 84 20.04 -9.33 0.09
N GLY A 85 18.87 -9.12 -0.53
CA GLY A 85 17.77 -10.09 -0.53
C GLY A 85 17.10 -10.31 0.84
N LYS A 86 17.32 -9.40 1.80
CA LYS A 86 16.75 -9.49 3.15
C LYS A 86 15.32 -8.94 3.25
N ILE A 87 14.85 -8.24 2.22
CA ILE A 87 13.49 -7.69 2.14
C ILE A 87 12.83 -8.27 0.90
N ILE A 88 11.68 -8.89 1.08
CA ILE A 88 10.84 -9.44 0.02
C ILE A 88 9.65 -8.49 -0.18
N VAL A 89 9.44 -8.07 -1.41
CA VAL A 89 8.32 -7.22 -1.81
C VAL A 89 7.34 -8.03 -2.64
N ILE A 90 6.07 -7.97 -2.28
CA ILE A 90 4.98 -8.60 -3.02
C ILE A 90 4.13 -7.49 -3.63
N ASP A 91 3.95 -7.51 -4.94
CA ASP A 91 3.09 -6.57 -5.66
C ASP A 91 1.74 -7.23 -5.95
N SER A 92 0.70 -6.81 -5.23
CA SER A 92 -0.65 -7.35 -5.42
C SER A 92 -1.23 -7.02 -6.81
N ARG A 93 -0.76 -5.96 -7.47
CA ARG A 93 -1.13 -5.66 -8.87
C ARG A 93 -0.60 -6.72 -9.84
N GLN A 94 0.58 -7.31 -9.55
CA GLN A 94 1.09 -8.43 -10.35
C GLN A 94 0.32 -9.72 -10.06
N ILE A 95 -0.15 -9.92 -8.83
CA ILE A 95 -1.06 -11.03 -8.51
C ILE A 95 -2.34 -10.89 -9.33
N CYS A 96 -2.96 -9.70 -9.33
CA CYS A 96 -4.13 -9.41 -10.16
C CYS A 96 -3.88 -9.74 -11.63
N ARG A 97 -2.80 -9.23 -12.21
CA ARG A 97 -2.46 -9.47 -13.63
C ARG A 97 -2.20 -10.94 -13.96
N SER A 98 -1.70 -11.70 -13.01
CA SER A 98 -1.36 -13.11 -13.21
C SER A 98 -2.57 -14.03 -13.07
N LEU A 99 -3.46 -13.75 -12.13
CA LEU A 99 -4.55 -14.63 -11.74
C LEU A 99 -5.91 -14.23 -12.29
N ASP A 100 -6.18 -12.92 -12.43
CA ASP A 100 -7.46 -12.42 -12.93
C ASP A 100 -7.47 -12.42 -14.46
N ALA A 101 -8.20 -13.38 -15.03
CA ALA A 101 -8.31 -13.51 -16.49
C ALA A 101 -8.95 -12.28 -17.15
N ASP A 102 -9.85 -11.58 -16.45
CA ASP A 102 -10.55 -10.41 -16.98
C ASP A 102 -9.62 -9.25 -17.28
N VAL A 103 -8.50 -9.12 -16.54
CA VAL A 103 -7.50 -8.07 -16.79
C VAL A 103 -6.96 -8.09 -18.23
N ARG A 104 -6.88 -9.26 -18.84
CA ARG A 104 -6.36 -9.41 -20.21
C ARG A 104 -7.40 -9.09 -21.29
N SER A 105 -8.68 -9.23 -20.98
CA SER A 105 -9.80 -9.01 -21.90
C SER A 105 -10.37 -7.60 -21.83
N LEU A 106 -10.17 -6.90 -20.71
CA LEU A 106 -10.68 -5.56 -20.51
C LEU A 106 -9.77 -4.49 -21.15
N PRO A 107 -10.33 -3.37 -21.64
CA PRO A 107 -9.55 -2.27 -22.18
C PRO A 107 -8.57 -1.71 -21.15
N ARG A 108 -7.35 -1.38 -21.60
CA ARG A 108 -6.32 -0.81 -20.71
C ARG A 108 -6.74 0.53 -20.09
N GLU A 109 -7.52 1.30 -20.84
CA GLU A 109 -8.05 2.60 -20.43
C GLU A 109 -8.99 2.51 -19.24
N SER A 110 -9.63 1.35 -19.04
CA SER A 110 -10.46 1.08 -17.86
C SER A 110 -9.66 0.75 -16.61
N ALA A 111 -8.33 0.77 -16.67
CA ALA A 111 -7.44 0.43 -15.57
C ALA A 111 -7.81 -0.88 -14.84
N PRO A 112 -7.94 -2.02 -15.55
CA PRO A 112 -8.53 -3.23 -14.98
C PRO A 112 -7.73 -3.82 -13.81
N ALA A 113 -6.44 -3.51 -13.71
CA ALA A 113 -5.58 -3.94 -12.61
C ALA A 113 -5.47 -2.90 -11.47
N ALA A 114 -6.25 -1.81 -11.50
CA ALA A 114 -6.40 -0.93 -10.34
C ALA A 114 -7.09 -1.69 -9.19
N LEU A 115 -6.72 -1.39 -7.95
CA LEU A 115 -7.25 -2.09 -6.77
C LEU A 115 -8.77 -2.01 -6.72
N GLU A 116 -9.32 -0.83 -6.90
CA GLU A 116 -10.76 -0.59 -6.89
C GLU A 116 -11.52 -1.47 -7.90
N ASN A 117 -11.04 -1.54 -9.14
CA ASN A 117 -11.68 -2.33 -10.19
C ASN A 117 -11.54 -3.83 -9.97
N TRP A 118 -10.38 -4.27 -9.47
CA TRP A 118 -10.17 -5.66 -9.09
C TRP A 118 -11.05 -6.05 -7.90
N ALA A 119 -11.13 -5.20 -6.88
CA ALA A 119 -11.95 -5.41 -5.70
C ALA A 119 -13.46 -5.53 -6.05
N ARG A 120 -13.96 -4.70 -6.97
CA ARG A 120 -15.33 -4.82 -7.47
C ARG A 120 -15.58 -6.16 -8.16
N ARG A 121 -14.67 -6.61 -9.03
CA ARG A 121 -14.79 -7.92 -9.69
C ARG A 121 -14.73 -9.10 -8.71
N ARG A 122 -14.04 -8.94 -7.58
CA ARG A 122 -13.95 -9.99 -6.53
C ARG A 122 -15.02 -9.83 -5.45
N GLY A 123 -15.88 -8.82 -5.55
CA GLY A 123 -16.98 -8.58 -4.60
C GLY A 123 -16.52 -8.10 -3.22
N THR A 124 -15.28 -7.63 -3.10
CA THR A 124 -14.73 -7.07 -1.85
C THR A 124 -14.97 -5.57 -1.71
N LEU A 125 -15.35 -4.91 -2.81
CA LEU A 125 -15.84 -3.54 -2.86
C LEU A 125 -17.18 -3.53 -3.59
N ALA A 126 -18.17 -2.81 -3.05
CA ALA A 126 -19.48 -2.67 -3.69
C ALA A 126 -19.35 -1.88 -5.03
N ALA A 127 -20.28 -2.14 -5.96
CA ALA A 127 -20.22 -1.55 -7.30
C ALA A 127 -20.28 -0.01 -7.30
N ASP A 128 -20.97 0.55 -6.32
CA ASP A 128 -21.20 1.99 -6.11
C ASP A 128 -20.22 2.61 -5.10
N ALA A 129 -19.34 1.82 -4.49
CA ALA A 129 -18.33 2.31 -3.56
C ALA A 129 -17.02 2.63 -4.27
N ASN A 130 -16.26 3.54 -3.69
CA ASN A 130 -14.93 3.92 -4.14
C ASN A 130 -13.87 3.55 -3.10
N GLU A 131 -12.64 3.39 -3.56
CA GLU A 131 -11.46 3.30 -2.71
C GLU A 131 -11.34 4.56 -1.85
N GLN A 132 -11.05 4.40 -0.57
CA GLN A 132 -11.04 5.53 0.38
C GLN A 132 -9.75 6.36 0.31
N HIS A 133 -8.69 5.80 -0.25
CA HIS A 133 -7.33 6.38 -0.26
C HIS A 133 -6.79 6.67 1.15
N LEU A 134 -7.24 5.89 2.12
CA LEU A 134 -6.79 5.88 3.51
C LEU A 134 -5.97 4.62 3.76
N GLY A 135 -4.77 4.77 4.33
CA GLY A 135 -3.78 3.70 4.40
C GLY A 135 -4.28 2.37 4.98
N LEU A 136 -5.06 2.39 6.06
CA LEU A 136 -5.61 1.17 6.66
C LEU A 136 -6.74 0.57 5.84
N ASP A 137 -7.67 1.39 5.34
CA ASP A 137 -8.82 0.94 4.57
C ASP A 137 -8.37 0.31 3.24
N ASP A 138 -7.43 0.94 2.55
CA ASP A 138 -6.90 0.42 1.28
C ASP A 138 -6.06 -0.83 1.50
N THR A 139 -5.33 -0.92 2.62
CA THR A 139 -4.58 -2.12 2.99
C THR A 139 -5.53 -3.28 3.29
N ASP A 140 -6.60 -3.06 4.04
CA ASP A 140 -7.62 -4.07 4.31
C ASP A 140 -8.32 -4.51 3.03
N LEU A 141 -8.71 -3.56 2.17
CA LEU A 141 -9.31 -3.84 0.87
C LEU A 141 -8.38 -4.71 0.01
N MET A 142 -7.10 -4.35 -0.07
CA MET A 142 -6.09 -5.11 -0.81
C MET A 142 -5.99 -6.55 -0.30
N LEU A 143 -5.87 -6.74 1.01
CA LEU A 143 -5.72 -8.07 1.61
C LEU A 143 -6.96 -8.94 1.38
N ARG A 144 -8.17 -8.38 1.57
CA ARG A 144 -9.43 -9.08 1.29
C ARG A 144 -9.56 -9.47 -0.18
N THR A 145 -9.12 -8.59 -1.09
CA THR A 145 -9.20 -8.83 -2.52
C THR A 145 -8.22 -9.91 -2.97
N VAL A 146 -6.98 -9.90 -2.46
CA VAL A 146 -6.00 -10.97 -2.69
C VAL A 146 -6.54 -12.31 -2.16
N GLN A 147 -7.11 -12.32 -0.96
CA GLN A 147 -7.70 -13.53 -0.37
C GLN A 147 -8.87 -14.06 -1.21
N ALA A 148 -9.75 -13.18 -1.68
CA ALA A 148 -10.85 -13.56 -2.55
C ALA A 148 -10.36 -14.16 -3.88
N GLU A 149 -9.32 -13.58 -4.49
CA GLU A 149 -8.70 -14.12 -5.69
C GLU A 149 -8.10 -15.51 -5.46
N PHE A 150 -7.38 -15.70 -4.37
CA PHE A 150 -6.78 -16.98 -4.02
C PHE A 150 -7.83 -18.06 -3.72
N ASN A 151 -8.91 -17.69 -3.04
CA ASN A 151 -10.04 -18.60 -2.80
C ASN A 151 -10.71 -19.00 -4.11
N LEU A 152 -10.94 -18.06 -5.02
CA LEU A 152 -11.52 -18.33 -6.33
C LEU A 152 -10.67 -19.29 -7.15
N LYS A 153 -9.35 -19.23 -7.02
CA LYS A 153 -8.39 -20.10 -7.71
C LYS A 153 -8.06 -21.38 -6.92
N ASN A 154 -8.69 -21.61 -5.78
CA ASN A 154 -8.41 -22.74 -4.88
C ASN A 154 -6.93 -22.86 -4.47
N LEU A 155 -6.22 -21.73 -4.35
CA LEU A 155 -4.78 -21.74 -4.01
C LEU A 155 -4.51 -22.11 -2.55
N PHE A 156 -5.54 -22.07 -1.70
CA PHE A 156 -5.50 -22.57 -0.32
C PHE A 156 -6.14 -23.95 -0.14
N ALA A 157 -6.61 -24.57 -1.23
CA ALA A 157 -7.07 -25.95 -1.14
C ALA A 157 -5.89 -26.86 -0.78
N LYS A 158 -6.13 -27.74 0.19
CA LYS A 158 -5.15 -28.69 0.75
C LYS A 158 -4.73 -29.75 -0.28
#